data_e1029a133d1b11c956d770030dd9410f
#
_entry.id   e1029a133d1b11c956d770030dd9410f
#
_cell.length_a   1.000
_cell.length_b   1.000
_cell.length_c   1.000
_cell.angle_alpha   90.00
_cell.angle_beta   90.00
_cell.angle_gamma   90.00
#
_symmetry.space_group_name_H-M   'P 1'
#
loop_
_entity.id
_entity.type
_entity.pdbx_description
1 polymer ?
#
loop_
_entity_poly.entity_id
_entity_poly.type
_entity_poly.pdbx_seq_one_letter_code
_entity_poly.pdbx_strand_id
1 'polypeptide(L)'
;MAIYVSGSLAFDRIMTFGGNLQDHVLMDKLHMLSVSFMVDSMDERRGGCAGNIAYTLALLGEKPIVVSAAGRDFTGYAAAWEKLGLSLEGIRRDSDVFTALCYITTDQNNNQITGFYPGAMSQPATYTFPNLDPAKGWAIVSPGSVDDMRRLPGFFREKGVRYIFDPGQQLPVLSGDDLCDAIRGSYACVTNDYELGMVCKKTGKSEEELVAMTGWLVTTLGGDGQRIRNAQGVDVHVPAIPCNGVKDPTGAGDSHRAGLLKGLVCGLEMPEAAKLGAVSACYAIEQLGTQEHHFSKDEFRKRYEASFGPMPITL
;
A
#
# COMPACT_ATOMS: atom_id res chain seq x y z
N MET A 1 -9.35 -15.23 12.57
CA MET A 1 -8.35 -15.42 11.50
C MET A 1 -7.34 -14.28 11.63
N ALA A 2 -6.04 -14.56 11.60
CA ALA A 2 -5.05 -13.51 11.76
C ALA A 2 -4.66 -12.94 10.38
N ILE A 3 -4.60 -11.62 10.27
CA ILE A 3 -4.13 -10.88 9.10
C ILE A 3 -2.87 -10.13 9.49
N TYR A 4 -1.78 -10.35 8.78
CA TYR A 4 -0.51 -9.67 9.01
C TYR A 4 -0.25 -8.70 7.85
N VAL A 5 0.01 -7.43 8.17
CA VAL A 5 0.29 -6.39 7.18
C VAL A 5 1.70 -5.87 7.44
N SER A 6 2.67 -6.30 6.64
CA SER A 6 4.02 -5.76 6.68
C SER A 6 4.18 -4.64 5.68
N GLY A 7 4.85 -3.57 6.09
CA GLY A 7 5.12 -2.40 5.25
C GLY A 7 5.39 -1.15 6.07
N SER A 8 5.42 0.00 5.41
CA SER A 8 5.73 1.29 6.03
C SER A 8 4.58 1.85 6.87
N LEU A 9 4.97 2.54 7.93
CA LEU A 9 4.19 3.57 8.60
C LEU A 9 4.90 4.89 8.35
N ALA A 10 4.18 5.91 7.92
CA ALA A 10 4.78 7.19 7.57
C ALA A 10 3.85 8.36 7.91
N PHE A 11 4.44 9.56 7.96
CA PHE A 11 3.69 10.80 7.88
C PHE A 11 4.01 11.51 6.56
N ASP A 12 2.99 12.14 5.97
CA ASP A 12 3.14 13.03 4.83
C ASP A 12 2.96 14.47 5.35
N ARG A 13 4.01 15.27 5.25
CA ARG A 13 4.00 16.72 5.57
C ARG A 13 3.91 17.49 4.27
N ILE A 14 2.72 17.98 3.98
CA ILE A 14 2.40 18.68 2.73
C ILE A 14 2.42 20.17 3.01
N MET A 15 3.37 20.87 2.38
CA MET A 15 3.51 22.31 2.45
C MET A 15 3.02 22.94 1.16
N THR A 16 2.20 23.99 1.29
CA THR A 16 1.73 24.75 0.14
C THR A 16 2.53 26.04 0.03
N PHE A 17 3.02 26.29 -1.16
CA PHE A 17 3.73 27.52 -1.52
C PHE A 17 2.90 28.30 -2.55
N GLY A 18 2.46 29.52 -2.19
CA GLY A 18 1.60 30.35 -3.02
C GLY A 18 2.27 31.06 -4.20
N GLY A 19 3.54 30.78 -4.44
CA GLY A 19 4.29 31.22 -5.62
C GLY A 19 4.59 30.08 -6.58
N ASN A 20 5.53 30.31 -7.52
CA ASN A 20 6.04 29.28 -8.41
C ASN A 20 7.46 28.90 -7.95
N LEU A 21 7.73 27.63 -7.75
CA LEU A 21 9.07 27.13 -7.40
C LEU A 21 10.14 27.54 -8.43
N GLN A 22 9.76 27.58 -9.70
CA GLN A 22 10.66 27.98 -10.80
C GLN A 22 11.19 29.40 -10.66
N ASP A 23 10.42 30.34 -10.11
CA ASP A 23 10.81 31.74 -9.93
C ASP A 23 11.91 31.90 -8.88
N HIS A 24 12.12 30.89 -8.04
CA HIS A 24 13.14 30.86 -6.97
C HIS A 24 14.41 30.09 -7.36
N VAL A 25 14.45 29.50 -8.57
CA VAL A 25 15.61 28.74 -9.06
C VAL A 25 16.34 29.53 -10.14
N LEU A 26 17.57 29.96 -9.85
CA LEU A 26 18.44 30.61 -10.83
C LEU A 26 19.13 29.54 -11.68
N MET A 27 18.67 29.39 -12.92
CA MET A 27 19.13 28.33 -13.84
C MET A 27 20.63 28.42 -14.16
N ASP A 28 21.20 29.61 -14.15
CA ASP A 28 22.62 29.90 -14.37
C ASP A 28 23.50 29.59 -13.15
N LYS A 29 22.87 29.37 -11.97
CA LYS A 29 23.56 29.11 -10.68
C LYS A 29 23.22 27.78 -10.06
N LEU A 30 22.76 26.80 -10.82
CA LEU A 30 22.41 25.47 -10.32
C LEU A 30 23.55 24.75 -9.56
N HIS A 31 24.81 25.08 -9.88
CA HIS A 31 25.99 24.53 -9.19
C HIS A 31 26.14 25.01 -7.73
N MET A 32 25.38 26.04 -7.33
CA MET A 32 25.36 26.62 -5.98
C MET A 32 23.92 26.82 -5.52
N LEU A 33 23.04 25.83 -5.75
CA LEU A 33 21.62 25.96 -5.47
C LEU A 33 21.38 26.20 -3.97
N SER A 34 20.83 27.37 -3.64
CA SER A 34 20.34 27.74 -2.31
C SER A 34 19.00 28.43 -2.50
N VAL A 35 17.91 27.70 -2.25
CA VAL A 35 16.54 28.21 -2.41
C VAL A 35 15.89 28.33 -1.05
N SER A 36 15.31 29.48 -0.77
CA SER A 36 14.54 29.75 0.45
C SER A 36 13.25 30.44 0.06
N PHE A 37 12.14 29.90 0.53
CA PHE A 37 10.81 30.47 0.35
C PHE A 37 9.94 30.22 1.58
N MET A 38 8.96 31.06 1.79
CA MET A 38 8.00 30.92 2.87
C MET A 38 6.80 30.13 2.39
N VAL A 39 6.41 29.09 3.12
CA VAL A 39 5.22 28.30 2.84
C VAL A 39 3.99 28.91 3.53
N ASP A 40 2.84 28.83 2.90
CA ASP A 40 1.60 29.41 3.40
C ASP A 40 0.86 28.50 4.38
N SER A 41 1.00 27.18 4.19
CA SER A 41 0.38 26.17 5.05
C SER A 41 1.22 24.91 5.14
N MET A 42 0.99 24.13 6.18
CA MET A 42 1.53 22.78 6.34
C MET A 42 0.48 21.87 6.95
N ASP A 43 0.15 20.80 6.25
CA ASP A 43 -0.69 19.71 6.73
C ASP A 43 0.17 18.49 7.05
N GLU A 44 -0.09 17.83 8.18
CA GLU A 44 0.49 16.53 8.50
C GLU A 44 -0.58 15.45 8.41
N ARG A 45 -0.33 14.43 7.62
CA ARG A 45 -1.25 13.31 7.40
C ARG A 45 -0.58 11.99 7.70
N ARG A 46 -1.38 11.04 8.18
CA ARG A 46 -0.94 9.66 8.36
C ARG A 46 -0.89 8.98 7.00
N GLY A 47 0.16 8.18 6.79
CA GLY A 47 0.40 7.47 5.55
C GLY A 47 1.25 6.20 5.78
N GLY A 48 1.89 5.77 4.72
CA GLY A 48 2.66 4.52 4.68
C GLY A 48 1.80 3.34 4.24
N CYS A 49 2.36 2.46 3.40
CA CYS A 49 1.58 1.39 2.75
C CYS A 49 0.88 0.47 3.74
N ALA A 50 1.60 -0.01 4.79
CA ALA A 50 0.95 -0.84 5.81
C ALA A 50 -0.09 -0.07 6.61
N GLY A 51 0.14 1.23 6.86
CA GLY A 51 -0.80 2.09 7.54
C GLY A 51 -2.10 2.25 6.77
N ASN A 52 -2.00 2.51 5.49
CA ASN A 52 -3.14 2.71 4.59
C ASN A 52 -3.95 1.41 4.40
N ILE A 53 -3.25 0.28 4.22
CA ILE A 53 -3.89 -1.04 4.12
C ILE A 53 -4.63 -1.38 5.42
N ALA A 54 -3.99 -1.19 6.57
CA ALA A 54 -4.59 -1.50 7.88
C ALA A 54 -5.78 -0.61 8.19
N TYR A 55 -5.71 0.69 7.85
CA TYR A 55 -6.81 1.62 7.99
C TYR A 55 -8.04 1.16 7.20
N THR A 56 -7.87 0.84 5.93
CA THR A 56 -8.98 0.38 5.07
C THR A 56 -9.52 -0.97 5.54
N LEU A 57 -8.66 -1.91 5.97
CA LEU A 57 -9.08 -3.18 6.57
C LEU A 57 -9.92 -2.97 7.83
N ALA A 58 -9.56 -1.99 8.67
CA ALA A 58 -10.34 -1.66 9.87
C ALA A 58 -11.74 -1.16 9.50
N LEU A 59 -11.88 -0.31 8.48
CA LEU A 59 -13.19 0.11 7.96
C LEU A 59 -14.01 -1.07 7.42
N LEU A 60 -13.35 -2.08 6.85
CA LEU A 60 -13.97 -3.33 6.38
C LEU A 60 -14.23 -4.35 7.51
N GLY A 61 -14.02 -3.94 8.78
CA GLY A 61 -14.32 -4.75 9.96
C GLY A 61 -13.24 -5.74 10.36
N GLU A 62 -12.03 -5.66 9.79
CA GLU A 62 -10.89 -6.49 10.16
C GLU A 62 -10.00 -5.81 11.21
N LYS A 63 -9.20 -6.63 11.91
CA LYS A 63 -8.21 -6.17 12.88
C LYS A 63 -6.83 -6.75 12.55
N PRO A 64 -6.15 -6.21 11.54
CA PRO A 64 -4.84 -6.71 11.15
C PRO A 64 -3.79 -6.39 12.21
N ILE A 65 -2.77 -7.25 12.29
CA ILE A 65 -1.53 -7.00 13.02
C ILE A 65 -0.56 -6.36 12.03
N VAL A 66 -0.20 -5.11 12.28
CA VAL A 66 0.75 -4.40 11.44
C VAL A 66 2.17 -4.70 11.92
N VAL A 67 2.98 -5.23 11.01
CA VAL A 67 4.37 -5.61 11.24
C VAL A 67 5.25 -4.53 10.60
N SER A 68 5.70 -3.59 11.43
CA SER A 68 6.39 -2.38 10.98
C SER A 68 7.29 -1.80 12.07
N ALA A 69 7.86 -0.63 11.81
CA ALA A 69 8.59 0.16 12.79
C ALA A 69 8.11 1.61 12.79
N ALA A 70 8.11 2.25 13.96
CA ALA A 70 7.71 3.63 14.15
C ALA A 70 8.65 4.34 15.13
N GLY A 71 8.86 5.63 14.92
CA GLY A 71 9.76 6.47 15.69
C GLY A 71 9.12 7.14 16.91
N ARG A 72 9.87 8.10 17.47
CA ARG A 72 9.50 8.85 18.69
C ARG A 72 8.24 9.72 18.54
N ASP A 73 7.86 10.07 17.31
CA ASP A 73 6.74 10.94 16.96
C ASP A 73 5.42 10.20 16.71
N PHE A 74 5.39 8.88 16.90
CA PHE A 74 4.25 8.03 16.54
C PHE A 74 3.03 8.14 17.47
N THR A 75 3.09 8.91 18.55
CA THR A 75 2.03 8.95 19.58
C THR A 75 0.65 9.35 19.01
N GLY A 76 0.59 10.39 18.17
CA GLY A 76 -0.65 10.83 17.55
C GLY A 76 -1.22 9.80 16.56
N TYR A 77 -0.35 9.12 15.84
CA TYR A 77 -0.73 8.03 14.93
C TYR A 77 -1.31 6.84 15.71
N ALA A 78 -0.61 6.42 16.77
CA ALA A 78 -1.06 5.33 17.66
C ALA A 78 -2.44 5.62 18.26
N ALA A 79 -2.66 6.83 18.81
CA ALA A 79 -3.95 7.23 19.38
C ALA A 79 -5.11 7.20 18.37
N ALA A 80 -4.85 7.54 17.10
CA ALA A 80 -5.84 7.41 16.04
C ALA A 80 -6.17 5.94 15.74
N TRP A 81 -5.19 5.06 15.76
CA TRP A 81 -5.37 3.63 15.53
C TRP A 81 -6.09 2.92 16.67
N GLU A 82 -5.80 3.28 17.91
CA GLU A 82 -6.51 2.76 19.09
C GLU A 82 -8.01 3.03 19.00
N LYS A 83 -8.42 4.21 18.48
CA LYS A 83 -9.83 4.53 18.24
C LYS A 83 -10.47 3.63 17.18
N LEU A 84 -9.69 3.09 16.25
CA LEU A 84 -10.13 2.11 15.25
C LEU A 84 -10.07 0.67 15.76
N GLY A 85 -9.57 0.46 16.98
CA GLY A 85 -9.36 -0.86 17.57
C GLY A 85 -8.23 -1.67 16.93
N LEU A 86 -7.26 -0.98 16.31
CA LEU A 86 -6.06 -1.60 15.74
C LEU A 86 -4.99 -1.82 16.82
N SER A 87 -4.38 -3.00 16.82
CA SER A 87 -3.30 -3.35 17.75
C SER A 87 -1.97 -2.70 17.35
N LEU A 88 -1.18 -2.32 18.34
CA LEU A 88 0.17 -1.81 18.17
C LEU A 88 1.25 -2.87 18.41
N GLU A 89 0.86 -4.13 18.72
CA GLU A 89 1.77 -5.19 19.16
C GLU A 89 2.85 -5.57 18.13
N GLY A 90 2.56 -5.44 16.84
CA GLY A 90 3.49 -5.74 15.76
C GLY A 90 4.41 -4.58 15.39
N ILE A 91 4.29 -3.41 16.05
CA ILE A 91 5.04 -2.21 15.73
C ILE A 91 6.26 -2.08 16.65
N ARG A 92 7.45 -2.24 16.07
CA ARG A 92 8.69 -1.89 16.75
C ARG A 92 8.74 -0.38 17.00
N ARG A 93 9.03 0.01 18.24
CA ARG A 93 9.20 1.43 18.61
C ARG A 93 10.68 1.76 18.74
N ASP A 94 11.10 2.84 18.07
CA ASP A 94 12.46 3.37 18.10
C ASP A 94 12.43 4.82 18.57
N SER A 95 12.97 5.08 19.78
CA SER A 95 12.97 6.40 20.40
C SER A 95 14.02 7.35 19.83
N ASP A 96 15.00 6.84 19.10
CA ASP A 96 16.18 7.61 18.67
C ASP A 96 15.95 8.29 17.31
N VAL A 97 14.99 7.78 16.53
CA VAL A 97 14.66 8.28 15.20
C VAL A 97 13.20 8.72 15.09
N PHE A 98 12.88 9.44 14.04
CA PHE A 98 11.49 9.70 13.67
C PHE A 98 10.88 8.51 12.90
N THR A 99 9.56 8.41 12.88
CA THR A 99 8.82 7.60 11.92
C THR A 99 9.19 8.05 10.49
N ALA A 100 8.98 7.21 9.49
CA ALA A 100 9.22 7.64 8.12
C ALA A 100 8.40 8.90 7.80
N LEU A 101 9.01 9.83 7.06
CA LEU A 101 8.43 11.14 6.76
C LEU A 101 8.61 11.46 5.28
N CYS A 102 7.53 11.90 4.65
CA CYS A 102 7.55 12.48 3.32
C CYS A 102 7.31 14.00 3.46
N TYR A 103 8.28 14.81 3.06
CA TYR A 103 8.16 16.26 2.99
C TYR A 103 7.85 16.63 1.55
N ILE A 104 6.67 17.18 1.31
CA ILE A 104 6.17 17.54 -0.01
C ILE A 104 5.91 19.04 -0.01
N THR A 105 6.60 19.77 -0.86
CA THR A 105 6.27 21.19 -1.11
C THR A 105 5.64 21.30 -2.48
N THR A 106 4.41 21.81 -2.53
CA THR A 106 3.63 21.97 -3.75
C THR A 106 3.43 23.46 -4.03
N ASP A 107 3.74 23.91 -5.25
CA ASP A 107 3.49 25.28 -5.70
C ASP A 107 2.09 25.45 -6.32
N GLN A 108 1.73 26.70 -6.68
CA GLN A 108 0.43 27.01 -7.29
C GLN A 108 0.18 26.35 -8.65
N ASN A 109 1.22 25.83 -9.31
CA ASN A 109 1.15 25.11 -10.59
C ASN A 109 1.21 23.58 -10.41
N ASN A 110 1.10 23.08 -9.17
CA ASN A 110 1.24 21.68 -8.81
C ASN A 110 2.64 21.09 -9.08
N ASN A 111 3.69 21.91 -9.23
CA ASN A 111 5.05 21.40 -9.19
C ASN A 111 5.41 21.03 -7.76
N GLN A 112 6.17 19.93 -7.59
CA GLN A 112 6.49 19.40 -6.27
C GLN A 112 7.99 19.21 -6.09
N ILE A 113 8.45 19.52 -4.88
CA ILE A 113 9.75 19.08 -4.37
C ILE A 113 9.45 18.13 -3.22
N THR A 114 9.92 16.89 -3.36
CA THR A 114 9.67 15.83 -2.37
C THR A 114 10.97 15.31 -1.80
N GLY A 115 11.05 15.28 -0.47
CA GLY A 115 12.13 14.62 0.28
C GLY A 115 11.56 13.51 1.16
N PHE A 116 12.06 12.29 1.01
CA PHE A 116 11.66 11.16 1.84
C PHE A 116 12.73 10.78 2.84
N TYR A 117 12.37 10.77 4.12
CA TYR A 117 13.20 10.30 5.23
C TYR A 117 12.69 8.94 5.71
N PRO A 118 13.44 7.85 5.57
CA PRO A 118 12.99 6.52 5.93
C PRO A 118 12.85 6.30 7.44
N GLY A 119 13.61 7.00 8.26
CA GLY A 119 13.53 6.92 9.72
C GLY A 119 13.51 5.51 10.27
N ALA A 120 12.57 5.22 11.16
CA ALA A 120 12.42 3.89 11.78
C ALA A 120 12.17 2.77 10.75
N MET A 121 11.60 3.08 9.58
CA MET A 121 11.38 2.11 8.49
C MET A 121 12.69 1.52 7.94
N SER A 122 13.83 2.19 8.12
CA SER A 122 15.14 1.66 7.69
C SER A 122 15.57 0.40 8.44
N GLN A 123 14.90 0.08 9.53
CA GLN A 123 15.18 -1.10 10.36
C GLN A 123 14.04 -2.12 10.26
N PRO A 124 14.34 -3.42 10.27
CA PRO A 124 13.32 -4.45 10.21
C PRO A 124 12.42 -4.48 11.45
N ALA A 125 11.21 -4.95 11.28
CA ALA A 125 10.31 -5.24 12.38
C ALA A 125 10.82 -6.42 13.22
N THR A 126 10.48 -6.42 14.51
CA THR A 126 10.92 -7.45 15.46
C THR A 126 9.81 -8.41 15.89
N TYR A 127 8.64 -8.34 15.25
CA TYR A 127 7.51 -9.20 15.57
C TYR A 127 7.78 -10.67 15.25
N THR A 128 7.45 -11.58 16.17
CA THR A 128 7.80 -13.00 16.08
C THR A 128 6.66 -13.91 15.65
N PHE A 129 5.48 -13.35 15.36
CA PHE A 129 4.28 -14.08 14.90
C PHE A 129 3.85 -15.20 15.85
N PRO A 130 3.62 -14.94 17.16
CA PRO A 130 3.38 -15.98 18.14
C PRO A 130 2.11 -16.81 17.91
N ASN A 131 1.13 -16.26 17.19
CA ASN A 131 -0.15 -16.89 16.91
C ASN A 131 -0.34 -17.20 15.41
N LEU A 132 0.75 -17.51 14.69
CA LEU A 132 0.71 -17.84 13.28
C LEU A 132 0.00 -19.18 13.05
N ASP A 133 -1.13 -19.14 12.34
CA ASP A 133 -1.87 -20.32 11.89
C ASP A 133 -1.75 -20.46 10.38
N PRO A 134 -0.99 -21.44 9.87
CA PRO A 134 -0.79 -21.63 8.44
C PRO A 134 -2.10 -21.84 7.65
N ALA A 135 -3.08 -22.52 8.27
CA ALA A 135 -4.34 -22.85 7.61
C ALA A 135 -5.27 -21.64 7.46
N LYS A 136 -5.18 -20.68 8.37
CA LYS A 136 -6.12 -19.55 8.48
C LYS A 136 -5.46 -18.18 8.34
N GLY A 137 -4.13 -18.10 8.48
CA GLY A 137 -3.38 -16.85 8.39
C GLY A 137 -3.31 -16.31 6.98
N TRP A 138 -3.37 -14.99 6.88
CA TRP A 138 -3.08 -14.24 5.67
C TRP A 138 -2.02 -13.18 5.97
N ALA A 139 -1.15 -12.95 5.00
CA ALA A 139 -0.19 -11.87 5.09
C ALA A 139 -0.15 -11.04 3.81
N ILE A 140 0.25 -9.78 3.94
CA ILE A 140 0.69 -8.95 2.83
C ILE A 140 2.05 -8.37 3.18
N VAL A 141 2.98 -8.46 2.23
CA VAL A 141 4.30 -7.82 2.30
C VAL A 141 4.28 -6.68 1.29
N SER A 142 4.11 -5.47 1.78
CA SER A 142 4.02 -4.22 1.02
C SER A 142 5.27 -3.35 1.24
N PRO A 143 5.44 -2.25 0.49
CA PRO A 143 6.62 -1.38 0.61
C PRO A 143 6.90 -0.93 2.04
N GLY A 144 8.09 -1.24 2.53
CA GLY A 144 8.53 -0.96 3.90
C GLY A 144 10.03 -1.15 4.05
N SER A 145 10.47 -1.69 5.19
CA SER A 145 11.86 -2.09 5.38
C SER A 145 12.28 -3.09 4.29
N VAL A 146 13.38 -2.81 3.62
CA VAL A 146 13.94 -3.68 2.57
C VAL A 146 14.27 -5.06 3.14
N ASP A 147 14.78 -5.11 4.38
CA ASP A 147 15.09 -6.38 5.05
C ASP A 147 13.83 -7.20 5.32
N ASP A 148 12.72 -6.56 5.72
CA ASP A 148 11.44 -7.24 5.87
C ASP A 148 10.91 -7.74 4.54
N MET A 149 11.00 -6.96 3.48
CA MET A 149 10.56 -7.37 2.15
C MET A 149 11.38 -8.54 1.56
N ARG A 150 12.64 -8.69 1.98
CA ARG A 150 13.49 -9.83 1.62
C ARG A 150 13.19 -11.08 2.43
N ARG A 151 13.04 -10.95 3.75
CA ARG A 151 12.94 -12.10 4.66
C ARG A 151 11.53 -12.66 4.81
N LEU A 152 10.49 -11.78 4.86
CA LEU A 152 9.13 -12.22 5.18
C LEU A 152 8.48 -13.10 4.11
N PRO A 153 8.66 -12.89 2.81
CA PRO A 153 8.17 -13.82 1.79
C PRO A 153 8.66 -15.26 2.01
N GLY A 154 9.96 -15.42 2.20
CA GLY A 154 10.58 -16.72 2.51
C GLY A 154 10.03 -17.32 3.81
N PHE A 155 9.92 -16.52 4.87
CA PHE A 155 9.35 -16.93 6.13
C PHE A 155 7.88 -17.43 6.01
N PHE A 156 7.00 -16.67 5.35
CA PHE A 156 5.61 -17.07 5.18
C PHE A 156 5.48 -18.32 4.30
N ARG A 157 6.28 -18.43 3.24
CA ARG A 157 6.34 -19.63 2.37
C ARG A 157 6.77 -20.86 3.17
N GLU A 158 7.83 -20.77 3.97
CA GLU A 158 8.31 -21.86 4.83
C GLU A 158 7.26 -22.29 5.86
N LYS A 159 6.55 -21.33 6.44
CA LYS A 159 5.48 -21.60 7.41
C LYS A 159 4.15 -22.02 6.77
N GLY A 160 4.03 -22.04 5.44
CA GLY A 160 2.79 -22.40 4.75
C GLY A 160 1.68 -21.35 4.86
N VAL A 161 2.02 -20.11 5.18
CA VAL A 161 1.04 -19.00 5.27
C VAL A 161 0.88 -18.36 3.90
N ARG A 162 -0.37 -18.14 3.50
CA ARG A 162 -0.67 -17.43 2.25
C ARG A 162 -0.28 -15.96 2.36
N TYR A 163 0.48 -15.46 1.40
CA TYR A 163 0.85 -14.06 1.40
C TYR A 163 0.70 -13.42 0.01
N ILE A 164 0.35 -12.13 0.04
CA ILE A 164 0.39 -11.24 -1.10
C ILE A 164 1.74 -10.51 -1.08
N PHE A 165 2.41 -10.43 -2.22
CA PHE A 165 3.60 -9.63 -2.38
C PHE A 165 3.28 -8.38 -3.23
N ASP A 166 3.62 -7.23 -2.69
CA ASP A 166 3.48 -5.91 -3.31
C ASP A 166 4.86 -5.23 -3.32
N PRO A 167 5.58 -5.21 -4.45
CA PRO A 167 6.87 -4.55 -4.53
C PRO A 167 6.79 -3.03 -4.46
N GLY A 168 5.75 -2.45 -5.05
CA GLY A 168 5.41 -1.03 -5.06
C GLY A 168 6.61 -0.09 -5.13
N GLN A 169 6.63 0.88 -4.25
CA GLN A 169 7.64 1.95 -4.18
C GLN A 169 9.06 1.48 -3.84
N GLN A 170 9.26 0.22 -3.42
CA GLN A 170 10.59 -0.35 -3.16
C GLN A 170 11.24 -1.01 -4.39
N LEU A 171 10.56 -1.03 -5.52
CA LEU A 171 11.12 -1.51 -6.79
C LEU A 171 12.50 -0.92 -7.15
N PRO A 172 12.78 0.38 -6.94
CA PRO A 172 14.11 0.91 -7.25
C PRO A 172 15.24 0.24 -6.45
N VAL A 173 14.98 -0.20 -5.22
CA VAL A 173 15.98 -0.72 -4.27
C VAL A 173 16.11 -2.25 -4.33
N LEU A 174 15.01 -2.97 -4.55
CA LEU A 174 15.02 -4.44 -4.65
C LEU A 174 15.76 -4.90 -5.91
N SER A 175 16.63 -5.89 -5.78
CA SER A 175 17.27 -6.55 -6.92
C SER A 175 16.31 -7.47 -7.67
N GLY A 176 16.70 -7.91 -8.88
CA GLY A 176 15.92 -8.91 -9.62
C GLY A 176 15.80 -10.24 -8.87
N ASP A 177 16.83 -10.64 -8.15
CA ASP A 177 16.83 -11.87 -7.33
C ASP A 177 15.91 -11.73 -6.11
N ASP A 178 15.93 -10.57 -5.42
CA ASP A 178 15.00 -10.28 -4.32
C ASP A 178 13.54 -10.37 -4.79
N LEU A 179 13.23 -9.79 -5.96
CA LEU A 179 11.91 -9.83 -6.55
C LEU A 179 11.50 -11.27 -6.94
N CYS A 180 12.40 -12.01 -7.57
CA CYS A 180 12.14 -13.41 -7.94
C CYS A 180 11.88 -14.28 -6.72
N ASP A 181 12.64 -14.12 -5.64
CA ASP A 181 12.44 -14.89 -4.41
C ASP A 181 11.12 -14.52 -3.71
N ALA A 182 10.78 -13.25 -3.64
CA ALA A 182 9.56 -12.78 -3.00
C ALA A 182 8.29 -13.16 -3.79
N ILE A 183 8.34 -13.14 -5.13
CA ILE A 183 7.22 -13.53 -6.00
C ILE A 183 7.02 -15.05 -5.98
N ARG A 184 8.10 -15.83 -5.92
CA ARG A 184 8.04 -17.29 -5.95
C ARG A 184 7.21 -17.86 -4.83
N GLY A 185 6.12 -18.54 -5.17
CA GLY A 185 5.21 -19.18 -4.23
C GLY A 185 4.37 -18.21 -3.40
N SER A 186 4.32 -16.92 -3.76
CA SER A 186 3.32 -16.01 -3.23
C SER A 186 1.91 -16.47 -3.67
N TYR A 187 0.90 -16.21 -2.83
CA TYR A 187 -0.49 -16.44 -3.22
C TYR A 187 -0.90 -15.48 -4.35
N ALA A 188 -0.44 -14.23 -4.25
CA ALA A 188 -0.58 -13.25 -5.32
C ALA A 188 0.60 -12.28 -5.32
N CYS A 189 1.01 -11.85 -6.53
CA CYS A 189 1.82 -10.66 -6.75
C CYS A 189 0.89 -9.55 -7.29
N VAL A 190 0.90 -8.38 -6.64
CA VAL A 190 0.04 -7.24 -7.01
C VAL A 190 0.91 -6.06 -7.40
N THR A 191 0.71 -5.54 -8.60
CA THR A 191 1.45 -4.40 -9.16
C THR A 191 0.48 -3.49 -9.92
N ASN A 192 0.90 -2.27 -10.25
CA ASN A 192 0.32 -1.56 -11.38
C ASN A 192 1.06 -1.94 -12.68
N ASP A 193 0.63 -1.42 -13.82
CA ASP A 193 1.21 -1.70 -15.14
C ASP A 193 2.66 -1.22 -15.25
N TYR A 194 2.97 -0.04 -14.73
CA TYR A 194 4.33 0.51 -14.69
C TYR A 194 5.25 -0.34 -13.81
N GLU A 195 4.79 -0.69 -12.62
CA GLU A 195 5.52 -1.56 -11.69
C GLU A 195 5.78 -2.94 -12.29
N LEU A 196 4.80 -3.53 -12.98
CA LEU A 196 4.95 -4.80 -13.67
C LEU A 196 6.06 -4.73 -14.72
N GLY A 197 6.06 -3.67 -15.52
CA GLY A 197 7.14 -3.43 -16.50
C GLY A 197 8.53 -3.33 -15.84
N MET A 198 8.61 -2.68 -14.67
CA MET A 198 9.85 -2.61 -13.90
C MET A 198 10.26 -3.97 -13.34
N VAL A 199 9.31 -4.77 -12.83
CA VAL A 199 9.57 -6.14 -12.35
C VAL A 199 10.11 -7.00 -13.49
N CYS A 200 9.47 -7.00 -14.66
CA CYS A 200 9.96 -7.71 -15.83
C CYS A 200 11.39 -7.31 -16.21
N LYS A 201 11.65 -6.00 -16.26
CA LYS A 201 12.98 -5.47 -16.59
C LYS A 201 14.05 -5.89 -15.58
N LYS A 202 13.76 -5.82 -14.28
CA LYS A 202 14.73 -6.14 -13.22
C LYS A 202 15.00 -7.62 -13.09
N THR A 203 13.96 -8.44 -13.26
CA THR A 203 14.07 -9.90 -13.14
C THR A 203 14.56 -10.57 -14.44
N GLY A 204 14.48 -9.87 -15.58
CA GLY A 204 14.72 -10.44 -16.91
C GLY A 204 13.66 -11.46 -17.35
N LYS A 205 12.49 -11.46 -16.70
CA LYS A 205 11.40 -12.42 -16.95
C LYS A 205 10.26 -11.78 -17.71
N SER A 206 9.59 -12.60 -18.54
CA SER A 206 8.33 -12.22 -19.16
C SER A 206 7.18 -12.22 -18.14
N GLU A 207 6.05 -11.63 -18.50
CA GLU A 207 4.84 -11.66 -17.67
C GLU A 207 4.34 -13.09 -17.44
N GLU A 208 4.43 -13.96 -18.47
CA GLU A 208 4.04 -15.37 -18.42
C GLU A 208 4.94 -16.15 -17.44
N GLU A 209 6.23 -15.87 -17.43
CA GLU A 209 7.15 -16.46 -16.45
C GLU A 209 6.82 -16.00 -15.02
N LEU A 210 6.46 -14.73 -14.83
CA LEU A 210 6.02 -14.22 -13.52
C LEU A 210 4.71 -14.86 -13.07
N VAL A 211 3.73 -15.02 -13.99
CA VAL A 211 2.48 -15.75 -13.73
C VAL A 211 2.76 -17.19 -13.27
N ALA A 212 3.76 -17.85 -13.86
CA ALA A 212 4.14 -19.21 -13.47
C ALA A 212 4.82 -19.29 -12.08
N MET A 213 5.34 -18.18 -11.57
CA MET A 213 6.05 -18.12 -10.28
C MET A 213 5.13 -17.84 -9.09
N THR A 214 4.00 -17.17 -9.31
CA THR A 214 3.02 -16.80 -8.30
C THR A 214 1.72 -17.58 -8.46
N GLY A 215 0.88 -17.63 -7.42
CA GLY A 215 -0.48 -18.17 -7.56
C GLY A 215 -1.33 -17.31 -8.48
N TRP A 216 -1.27 -15.99 -8.29
CA TRP A 216 -2.01 -14.99 -9.07
C TRP A 216 -1.13 -13.77 -9.36
N LEU A 217 -1.20 -13.27 -10.58
CA LEU A 217 -0.67 -11.97 -10.95
C LEU A 217 -1.84 -11.00 -11.14
N VAL A 218 -1.91 -9.98 -10.28
CA VAL A 218 -2.94 -8.93 -10.33
C VAL A 218 -2.27 -7.64 -10.76
N THR A 219 -2.69 -7.08 -11.89
CA THR A 219 -2.15 -5.84 -12.43
C THR A 219 -3.24 -4.78 -12.46
N THR A 220 -3.11 -3.73 -11.65
CA THR A 220 -4.03 -2.59 -11.66
C THR A 220 -3.70 -1.64 -12.81
N LEU A 221 -4.74 -1.10 -13.45
CA LEU A 221 -4.68 -0.30 -14.69
C LEU A 221 -5.34 1.08 -14.49
N GLY A 222 -5.36 1.57 -13.25
CA GLY A 222 -6.02 2.84 -12.91
C GLY A 222 -7.50 2.84 -13.27
N GLY A 223 -7.93 3.80 -14.08
CA GLY A 223 -9.32 3.94 -14.54
C GLY A 223 -9.81 2.80 -15.43
N ASP A 224 -8.91 2.00 -16.00
CA ASP A 224 -9.24 0.84 -16.82
C ASP A 224 -9.48 -0.43 -15.98
N GLY A 225 -9.35 -0.36 -14.65
CA GLY A 225 -9.60 -1.49 -13.75
C GLY A 225 -8.37 -2.34 -13.47
N GLN A 226 -8.46 -3.66 -13.66
CA GLN A 226 -7.37 -4.57 -13.34
C GLN A 226 -7.43 -5.86 -14.15
N ARG A 227 -6.27 -6.44 -14.46
CA ARG A 227 -6.11 -7.75 -15.10
C ARG A 227 -5.64 -8.76 -14.08
N ILE A 228 -6.24 -9.95 -14.09
CA ILE A 228 -6.01 -11.02 -13.11
C ILE A 228 -5.66 -12.29 -13.87
N ARG A 229 -4.48 -12.84 -13.61
CA ARG A 229 -3.97 -14.02 -14.32
C ARG A 229 -3.40 -15.05 -13.35
N ASN A 230 -3.47 -16.32 -13.76
CA ASN A 230 -2.81 -17.43 -13.08
C ASN A 230 -2.25 -18.46 -14.08
N ALA A 231 -1.40 -19.36 -13.59
CA ALA A 231 -0.80 -20.41 -14.39
C ALA A 231 -1.80 -21.48 -14.88
N GLN A 232 -3.02 -21.52 -14.38
CA GLN A 232 -4.09 -22.43 -14.80
C GLN A 232 -4.88 -21.90 -16.01
N GLY A 233 -4.47 -20.78 -16.58
CA GLY A 233 -5.07 -20.21 -17.79
C GLY A 233 -6.20 -19.21 -17.51
N VAL A 234 -6.42 -18.81 -16.26
CA VAL A 234 -7.33 -17.69 -15.96
C VAL A 234 -6.66 -16.39 -16.42
N ASP A 235 -7.38 -15.63 -17.22
CA ASP A 235 -7.02 -14.28 -17.67
C ASP A 235 -8.31 -13.46 -17.75
N VAL A 236 -8.59 -12.69 -16.71
CA VAL A 236 -9.84 -11.96 -16.59
C VAL A 236 -9.57 -10.49 -16.32
N HIS A 237 -10.46 -9.63 -16.81
CA HIS A 237 -10.48 -8.22 -16.55
C HIS A 237 -11.63 -7.89 -15.60
N VAL A 238 -11.32 -7.19 -14.51
CA VAL A 238 -12.31 -6.61 -13.59
C VAL A 238 -12.28 -5.09 -13.78
N PRO A 239 -13.39 -4.48 -14.21
CA PRO A 239 -13.42 -3.05 -14.50
C PRO A 239 -13.26 -2.20 -13.24
N ALA A 240 -12.78 -0.98 -13.40
CA ALA A 240 -12.90 0.04 -12.37
C ALA A 240 -14.39 0.42 -12.21
N ILE A 241 -14.72 0.96 -11.05
CA ILE A 241 -16.07 1.46 -10.79
C ILE A 241 -16.14 2.98 -10.90
N PRO A 242 -17.31 3.57 -11.20
CA PRO A 242 -17.47 5.00 -11.20
C PRO A 242 -17.18 5.62 -9.81
N CYS A 243 -16.36 6.67 -9.79
CA CYS A 243 -16.03 7.44 -8.59
C CYS A 243 -16.69 8.82 -8.64
N ASN A 244 -16.99 9.40 -7.46
CA ASN A 244 -17.61 10.73 -7.33
C ASN A 244 -16.61 11.89 -7.50
N GLY A 245 -15.63 11.71 -8.36
CA GLY A 245 -14.53 12.63 -8.62
C GLY A 245 -13.26 12.23 -7.88
N VAL A 246 -12.15 12.29 -8.60
CA VAL A 246 -10.82 12.00 -8.06
C VAL A 246 -10.28 13.27 -7.43
N LYS A 247 -10.01 13.23 -6.11
CA LYS A 247 -9.36 14.32 -5.38
C LYS A 247 -7.87 14.06 -5.19
N ASP A 248 -7.52 12.82 -4.83
CA ASP A 248 -6.14 12.41 -4.56
C ASP A 248 -5.97 10.93 -4.92
N PRO A 249 -5.17 10.57 -5.92
CA PRO A 249 -4.96 9.18 -6.28
C PRO A 249 -4.04 8.42 -5.32
N THR A 250 -3.40 9.12 -4.35
CA THR A 250 -2.48 8.52 -3.40
C THR A 250 -3.21 7.54 -2.49
N GLY A 251 -2.63 6.37 -2.28
CA GLY A 251 -3.22 5.31 -1.45
C GLY A 251 -4.33 4.49 -2.11
N ALA A 252 -4.67 4.77 -3.39
CA ALA A 252 -5.61 3.94 -4.14
C ALA A 252 -5.18 2.47 -4.18
N GLY A 253 -3.89 2.23 -4.47
CA GLY A 253 -3.29 0.91 -4.48
C GLY A 253 -3.38 0.21 -3.13
N ASP A 254 -3.06 0.90 -2.05
CA ASP A 254 -3.12 0.35 -0.68
C ASP A 254 -4.55 -0.05 -0.31
N SER A 255 -5.52 0.83 -0.60
CA SER A 255 -6.94 0.57 -0.35
C SER A 255 -7.47 -0.57 -1.23
N HIS A 256 -7.01 -0.67 -2.48
CA HIS A 256 -7.30 -1.80 -3.34
C HIS A 256 -6.80 -3.12 -2.72
N ARG A 257 -5.55 -3.16 -2.25
CA ARG A 257 -4.96 -4.34 -1.61
C ARG A 257 -5.70 -4.73 -0.34
N ALA A 258 -6.19 -3.76 0.42
CA ALA A 258 -7.02 -4.01 1.60
C ALA A 258 -8.35 -4.67 1.24
N GLY A 259 -9.07 -4.14 0.25
CA GLY A 259 -10.33 -4.73 -0.23
C GLY A 259 -10.14 -6.13 -0.83
N LEU A 260 -9.08 -6.31 -1.64
CA LEU A 260 -8.67 -7.61 -2.18
C LEU A 260 -8.43 -8.62 -1.05
N LEU A 261 -7.61 -8.25 -0.07
CA LEU A 261 -7.26 -9.11 1.06
C LEU A 261 -8.51 -9.43 1.90
N LYS A 262 -9.43 -8.47 2.12
CA LYS A 262 -10.72 -8.72 2.77
C LYS A 262 -11.52 -9.80 2.05
N GLY A 263 -11.63 -9.73 0.73
CA GLY A 263 -12.33 -10.75 -0.06
C GLY A 263 -11.72 -12.13 0.10
N LEU A 264 -10.39 -12.22 0.01
CA LEU A 264 -9.66 -13.49 0.17
C LEU A 264 -9.80 -14.08 1.58
N VAL A 265 -9.76 -13.24 2.62
CA VAL A 265 -10.00 -13.64 4.02
C VAL A 265 -11.41 -14.20 4.20
N CYS A 266 -12.39 -13.66 3.49
CA CYS A 266 -13.77 -14.17 3.47
C CYS A 266 -13.97 -15.41 2.57
N GLY A 267 -12.91 -15.91 1.92
CA GLY A 267 -12.95 -17.13 1.10
C GLY A 267 -13.40 -16.91 -0.34
N LEU A 268 -13.41 -15.66 -0.83
CA LEU A 268 -13.71 -15.39 -2.22
C LEU A 268 -12.55 -15.80 -3.13
N GLU A 269 -12.88 -16.19 -4.35
CA GLU A 269 -11.93 -16.37 -5.43
C GLU A 269 -11.31 -15.02 -5.84
N MET A 270 -10.13 -15.04 -6.42
CA MET A 270 -9.34 -13.84 -6.72
C MET A 270 -10.13 -12.78 -7.54
N PRO A 271 -10.85 -13.11 -8.63
CA PRO A 271 -11.61 -12.11 -9.37
C PRO A 271 -12.73 -11.45 -8.56
N GLU A 272 -13.40 -12.20 -7.70
CA GLU A 272 -14.44 -11.66 -6.81
C GLU A 272 -13.84 -10.79 -5.69
N ALA A 273 -12.73 -11.23 -5.11
CA ALA A 273 -11.99 -10.44 -4.12
C ALA A 273 -11.50 -9.12 -4.70
N ALA A 274 -11.05 -9.11 -5.94
CA ALA A 274 -10.58 -7.93 -6.66
C ALA A 274 -11.68 -6.86 -6.86
N LYS A 275 -12.94 -7.25 -6.94
CA LYS A 275 -14.08 -6.30 -6.99
C LYS A 275 -14.18 -5.48 -5.69
N LEU A 276 -13.95 -6.10 -4.53
CA LEU A 276 -13.87 -5.35 -3.26
C LEU A 276 -12.70 -4.38 -3.26
N GLY A 277 -11.57 -4.79 -3.87
CA GLY A 277 -10.42 -3.90 -4.09
C GLY A 277 -10.79 -2.66 -4.89
N ALA A 278 -11.50 -2.83 -6.01
CA ALA A 278 -11.96 -1.71 -6.85
C ALA A 278 -12.86 -0.72 -6.08
N VAL A 279 -13.79 -1.24 -5.26
CA VAL A 279 -14.66 -0.41 -4.43
C VAL A 279 -13.87 0.36 -3.38
N SER A 280 -12.93 -0.31 -2.70
CA SER A 280 -12.08 0.31 -1.66
C SER A 280 -11.21 1.43 -2.23
N ALA A 281 -10.58 1.19 -3.38
CA ALA A 281 -9.76 2.19 -4.08
C ALA A 281 -10.57 3.43 -4.44
N CYS A 282 -11.81 3.26 -4.89
CA CYS A 282 -12.67 4.37 -5.26
C CYS A 282 -12.99 5.28 -4.07
N TYR A 283 -13.26 4.74 -2.88
CA TYR A 283 -13.43 5.55 -1.66
C TYR A 283 -12.16 6.33 -1.30
N ALA A 284 -10.99 5.71 -1.44
CA ALA A 284 -9.73 6.36 -1.11
C ALA A 284 -9.47 7.59 -1.98
N ILE A 285 -9.62 7.47 -3.30
CA ILE A 285 -9.31 8.56 -4.24
C ILE A 285 -10.30 9.73 -4.21
N GLU A 286 -11.47 9.56 -3.58
CA GLU A 286 -12.47 10.62 -3.39
C GLU A 286 -12.14 11.57 -2.24
N GLN A 287 -11.08 11.31 -1.47
CA GLN A 287 -10.64 12.15 -0.35
C GLN A 287 -9.20 12.62 -0.55
N LEU A 288 -8.84 13.72 0.11
CA LEU A 288 -7.45 14.16 0.21
C LEU A 288 -6.77 13.41 1.34
N GLY A 289 -5.67 12.70 1.05
CA GLY A 289 -4.92 11.91 2.02
C GLY A 289 -5.39 10.46 2.12
N THR A 290 -4.44 9.61 2.52
CA THR A 290 -4.55 8.16 2.36
C THR A 290 -5.38 7.46 3.44
N GLN A 291 -5.63 8.12 4.59
CA GLN A 291 -6.40 7.59 5.72
C GLN A 291 -7.54 8.53 6.15
N GLU A 292 -8.14 9.22 5.17
CA GLU A 292 -9.21 10.19 5.42
C GLU A 292 -10.56 9.76 4.82
N HIS A 293 -10.58 8.68 4.03
CA HIS A 293 -11.82 8.12 3.50
C HIS A 293 -12.57 7.34 4.59
N HIS A 294 -13.89 7.34 4.49
CA HIS A 294 -14.76 6.55 5.35
C HIS A 294 -15.99 6.08 4.60
N PHE A 295 -16.55 5.01 5.09
CA PHE A 295 -17.80 4.45 4.63
C PHE A 295 -18.42 3.59 5.74
N SER A 296 -19.73 3.53 5.77
CA SER A 296 -20.44 2.49 6.50
C SER A 296 -20.46 1.19 5.69
N LYS A 297 -20.66 0.07 6.36
CA LYS A 297 -20.81 -1.24 5.69
C LYS A 297 -21.93 -1.23 4.66
N ASP A 298 -23.03 -0.51 4.94
CA ASP A 298 -24.16 -0.39 4.02
C ASP A 298 -23.83 0.46 2.78
N GLU A 299 -23.08 1.55 2.93
CA GLU A 299 -22.62 2.35 1.79
C GLU A 299 -21.67 1.56 0.90
N PHE A 300 -20.71 0.83 1.51
CA PHE A 300 -19.79 -0.03 0.77
C PHE A 300 -20.56 -1.10 -0.01
N ARG A 301 -21.50 -1.80 0.63
CA ARG A 301 -22.33 -2.81 -0.01
C ARG A 301 -23.13 -2.23 -1.17
N LYS A 302 -23.84 -1.12 -0.98
CA LYS A 302 -24.62 -0.46 -2.03
C LYS A 302 -23.75 -0.09 -3.23
N ARG A 303 -22.55 0.43 -3.01
CA ARG A 303 -21.62 0.79 -4.06
C ARG A 303 -21.11 -0.43 -4.82
N TYR A 304 -20.79 -1.50 -4.10
CA TYR A 304 -20.43 -2.77 -4.71
C TYR A 304 -21.57 -3.30 -5.59
N GLU A 305 -22.78 -3.37 -5.03
CA GLU A 305 -23.96 -3.93 -5.71
C GLU A 305 -24.36 -3.12 -6.95
N ALA A 306 -24.18 -1.81 -6.92
CA ALA A 306 -24.45 -0.95 -8.07
C ALA A 306 -23.52 -1.23 -9.27
N SER A 307 -22.33 -1.79 -9.03
CA SER A 307 -21.33 -2.04 -10.09
C SER A 307 -21.22 -3.52 -10.47
N PHE A 308 -21.41 -4.43 -9.51
CA PHE A 308 -21.07 -5.85 -9.68
C PHE A 308 -22.22 -6.81 -9.36
N GLY A 309 -23.40 -6.30 -9.00
CA GLY A 309 -24.52 -7.15 -8.54
C GLY A 309 -24.36 -7.54 -7.06
N PRO A 310 -25.16 -8.50 -6.55
CA PRO A 310 -25.22 -8.85 -5.14
C PRO A 310 -23.84 -9.11 -4.53
N MET A 311 -23.54 -8.46 -3.39
CA MET A 311 -22.26 -8.66 -2.72
C MET A 311 -22.20 -10.05 -2.07
N PRO A 312 -21.19 -10.89 -2.38
CA PRO A 312 -21.15 -12.29 -1.98
C PRO A 312 -20.76 -12.52 -0.50
N ILE A 313 -20.44 -11.46 0.24
CA ILE A 313 -20.03 -11.52 1.65
C ILE A 313 -20.79 -10.51 2.50
N THR A 314 -20.81 -10.73 3.81
CA THR A 314 -21.23 -9.75 4.81
C THR A 314 -19.98 -9.11 5.44
N LEU A 315 -19.94 -7.77 5.53
CA LEU A 315 -18.85 -7.01 6.15
C LEU A 315 -18.96 -6.97 7.67
#